data_77dd0edc193495eb78c5547749d72d17
#
_entry.id   77dd0edc193495eb78c5547749d72d17
#
_cell.length_a   1.000
_cell.length_b   1.000
_cell.length_c   1.000
_cell.angle_alpha   90.00
_cell.angle_beta   90.00
_cell.angle_gamma   90.00
#
_symmetry.space_group_name_H-M   'P 1'
#
loop_
_entity.id
_entity.type
_entity.pdbx_description
1 polymer ?
#
loop_
_entity_poly.entity_id
_entity_poly.type
_entity_poly.pdbx_seq_one_letter_code
_entity_poly.pdbx_strand_id
1 'polypeptide(L)'
;MKIRIKIFAARILILALRVGAQSNAYIFNDVDEVINKAIEDKSFPGAVVLVWKDGKTVYEKAFGNFTYDRSSPKVKTTTIYDLASVTKVVATTTAAMICYDRNLFSLDYKVVKYIPEFGVNGKENITIKNLLIHNSGLPAWKKFYERDLNYDDVINEIYSSELEYKTGEKTVYSDLGIITVGKIIEKVTGRSLDKFCEDEIFIPLKMNSTFYNPNDSVKQFCAPTEIDNYWRMKTLQGEVHDETSAMLNGVAGHAGLFSTASDISKLMAMLMNKGELDQKQFIKQSTIELFTKKVSTNSTRAIGWDTKSDSGSSSGTYFSKDSFGHTGYTGTSIWADPVRNLFVVFLTNRLYPTRENIKIQKVRPQLHDAVIKCLERINAK
;
A
#
# COMPACT_ATOMS: atom_id res chain seq x y z
N MET A 1 -23.22 -16.55 -66.69
CA MET A 1 -22.90 -15.14 -66.35
C MET A 1 -23.51 -14.76 -64.99
N LYS A 2 -23.42 -15.64 -63.97
CA LYS A 2 -24.00 -15.38 -62.63
C LYS A 2 -23.03 -15.65 -61.43
N ILE A 3 -21.73 -15.89 -61.67
CA ILE A 3 -20.76 -16.25 -60.65
C ILE A 3 -19.77 -15.09 -60.32
N ARG A 4 -19.68 -14.03 -61.14
CA ARG A 4 -18.72 -12.94 -60.95
C ARG A 4 -19.20 -11.79 -60.03
N ILE A 5 -20.47 -11.73 -59.64
CA ILE A 5 -21.01 -10.61 -58.84
C ILE A 5 -20.91 -10.88 -57.33
N LYS A 6 -20.78 -12.13 -56.89
CA LYS A 6 -20.67 -12.46 -55.43
C LYS A 6 -19.29 -12.26 -54.78
N ILE A 7 -18.24 -12.12 -55.60
CA ILE A 7 -16.87 -11.96 -55.07
C ILE A 7 -16.52 -10.49 -54.80
N PHE A 8 -17.23 -9.54 -55.42
CA PHE A 8 -16.98 -8.10 -55.22
C PHE A 8 -17.64 -7.54 -53.97
N ALA A 9 -18.79 -8.09 -53.54
CA ALA A 9 -19.47 -7.67 -52.31
C ALA A 9 -18.76 -8.15 -51.02
N ALA A 10 -18.05 -9.30 -51.07
CA ALA A 10 -17.31 -9.82 -49.93
C ALA A 10 -15.98 -9.06 -49.63
N ARG A 11 -15.39 -8.39 -50.65
CA ARG A 11 -14.17 -7.58 -50.46
C ARG A 11 -14.44 -6.19 -49.92
N ILE A 12 -15.64 -5.64 -50.09
CA ILE A 12 -15.99 -4.32 -49.56
C ILE A 12 -16.41 -4.41 -48.08
N LEU A 13 -16.97 -5.55 -47.64
CA LEU A 13 -17.35 -5.75 -46.23
C LEU A 13 -16.19 -6.03 -45.32
N ILE A 14 -15.02 -6.49 -45.81
CA ILE A 14 -13.81 -6.72 -45.06
C ILE A 14 -12.98 -5.44 -44.89
N LEU A 15 -13.17 -4.42 -45.73
CA LEU A 15 -12.47 -3.14 -45.62
C LEU A 15 -13.16 -2.15 -44.68
N ALA A 16 -14.43 -2.34 -44.33
CA ALA A 16 -15.20 -1.47 -43.44
C ALA A 16 -15.03 -1.84 -41.91
N LEU A 17 -14.42 -2.99 -41.60
CA LEU A 17 -14.17 -3.43 -40.22
C LEU A 17 -12.76 -3.14 -39.72
N ARG A 18 -11.97 -2.34 -40.43
CA ARG A 18 -10.66 -1.84 -39.99
C ARG A 18 -10.60 -0.33 -39.76
N VAL A 19 -11.72 0.33 -39.51
CA VAL A 19 -11.67 1.61 -38.78
C VAL A 19 -11.53 1.24 -37.31
N GLY A 20 -10.29 0.88 -37.02
CA GLY A 20 -9.85 0.47 -35.71
C GLY A 20 -10.04 1.58 -34.70
N ALA A 21 -10.47 1.24 -33.54
CA ALA A 21 -10.20 2.01 -32.38
C ALA A 21 -8.69 2.32 -32.34
N GLN A 22 -8.26 3.48 -32.79
CA GLN A 22 -6.98 4.06 -32.38
C GLN A 22 -7.11 4.17 -30.86
N SER A 23 -6.54 3.20 -30.14
CA SER A 23 -6.32 3.35 -28.71
C SER A 23 -5.41 4.58 -28.59
N ASN A 24 -5.98 5.72 -28.18
CA ASN A 24 -5.18 6.87 -27.80
C ASN A 24 -4.27 6.39 -26.64
N ALA A 25 -3.06 5.97 -26.97
CA ALA A 25 -2.08 5.56 -25.99
C ALA A 25 -1.69 6.80 -25.20
N TYR A 26 -1.86 6.75 -23.87
CA TYR A 26 -1.37 7.81 -22.98
C TYR A 26 0.14 7.95 -23.11
N ILE A 27 0.62 9.18 -23.18
CA ILE A 27 2.04 9.51 -23.21
C ILE A 27 2.43 10.03 -21.82
N PHE A 28 3.24 9.27 -21.10
CA PHE A 28 3.63 9.55 -19.72
C PHE A 28 5.03 10.19 -19.59
N ASN A 29 5.43 11.05 -20.57
CA ASN A 29 6.75 11.69 -20.55
C ASN A 29 6.98 12.52 -19.28
N ASP A 30 5.96 13.24 -18.78
CA ASP A 30 6.10 14.05 -17.57
C ASP A 30 6.36 13.16 -16.33
N VAL A 31 5.79 11.95 -16.30
CA VAL A 31 6.08 10.96 -15.25
C VAL A 31 7.55 10.50 -15.35
N ASP A 32 8.00 10.21 -16.57
CA ASP A 32 9.40 9.83 -16.82
C ASP A 32 10.36 10.94 -16.35
N GLU A 33 10.07 12.19 -16.69
CA GLU A 33 10.88 13.36 -16.30
C GLU A 33 10.95 13.52 -14.77
N VAL A 34 9.81 13.44 -14.07
CA VAL A 34 9.76 13.55 -12.60
C VAL A 34 10.61 12.46 -11.94
N ILE A 35 10.50 11.21 -12.40
CA ILE A 35 11.22 10.09 -11.78
C ILE A 35 12.72 10.15 -12.11
N ASN A 36 13.10 10.41 -13.36
CA ASN A 36 14.49 10.53 -13.74
C ASN A 36 15.17 11.69 -12.98
N LYS A 37 14.51 12.84 -12.89
CA LYS A 37 15.00 13.98 -12.10
C LYS A 37 15.17 13.63 -10.62
N ALA A 38 14.23 12.89 -10.04
CA ALA A 38 14.31 12.44 -8.66
C ALA A 38 15.50 11.50 -8.41
N ILE A 39 15.84 10.63 -9.37
CA ILE A 39 17.04 9.77 -9.32
C ILE A 39 18.32 10.60 -9.44
N GLU A 40 18.37 11.54 -10.39
CA GLU A 40 19.50 12.47 -10.54
C GLU A 40 19.73 13.29 -9.27
N ASP A 41 18.67 13.77 -8.65
CA ASP A 41 18.70 14.51 -7.37
C ASP A 41 18.97 13.60 -6.16
N LYS A 42 19.20 12.32 -6.36
CA LYS A 42 19.42 11.31 -5.31
C LYS A 42 18.27 11.28 -4.28
N SER A 43 17.03 11.35 -4.74
CA SER A 43 15.86 11.13 -3.90
C SER A 43 15.67 9.66 -3.57
N PHE A 44 16.03 8.78 -4.48
CA PHE A 44 16.11 7.33 -4.37
C PHE A 44 16.97 6.78 -5.53
N PRO A 45 17.57 5.59 -5.41
CA PRO A 45 18.39 5.03 -6.49
C PRO A 45 17.55 4.41 -7.60
N GLY A 46 16.34 3.94 -7.30
CA GLY A 46 15.46 3.32 -8.28
C GLY A 46 14.00 3.30 -7.86
N ALA A 47 13.13 3.05 -8.84
CA ALA A 47 11.68 3.06 -8.63
C ALA A 47 10.92 2.20 -9.63
N VAL A 48 9.70 1.81 -9.25
CA VAL A 48 8.66 1.32 -10.14
C VAL A 48 7.42 2.19 -10.00
N VAL A 49 6.86 2.64 -11.12
CA VAL A 49 5.60 3.38 -11.18
C VAL A 49 4.62 2.56 -12.00
N LEU A 50 3.42 2.34 -11.45
CA LEU A 50 2.29 1.74 -12.15
C LEU A 50 1.09 2.67 -12.06
N VAL A 51 0.46 2.97 -13.20
CA VAL A 51 -0.79 3.74 -13.30
C VAL A 51 -1.86 2.84 -13.89
N TRP A 52 -2.94 2.70 -13.15
CA TRP A 52 -4.15 1.99 -13.58
C TRP A 52 -5.28 3.00 -13.80
N LYS A 53 -6.01 2.86 -14.89
CA LYS A 53 -7.08 3.76 -15.29
C LYS A 53 -8.16 2.98 -16.03
N ASP A 54 -9.43 3.16 -15.62
CA ASP A 54 -10.61 2.61 -16.29
C ASP A 54 -10.50 1.12 -16.62
N GLY A 55 -10.17 0.32 -15.61
CA GLY A 55 -10.16 -1.15 -15.72
C GLY A 55 -8.85 -1.76 -16.19
N LYS A 56 -7.82 -0.98 -16.51
CA LYS A 56 -6.54 -1.50 -17.04
C LYS A 56 -5.32 -0.74 -16.56
N THR A 57 -4.18 -1.40 -16.53
CA THR A 57 -2.87 -0.75 -16.40
C THR A 57 -2.56 0.00 -17.69
N VAL A 58 -2.40 1.32 -17.60
CA VAL A 58 -2.10 2.22 -18.73
C VAL A 58 -0.63 2.62 -18.78
N TYR A 59 0.10 2.42 -17.68
CA TYR A 59 1.53 2.68 -17.59
C TYR A 59 2.15 1.81 -16.51
N GLU A 60 3.27 1.16 -16.81
CA GLU A 60 4.13 0.48 -15.85
C GLU A 60 5.56 0.59 -16.31
N LYS A 61 6.44 1.15 -15.47
CA LYS A 61 7.84 1.36 -15.81
C LYS A 61 8.76 1.29 -14.60
N ALA A 62 9.92 0.71 -14.81
CA ALA A 62 11.02 0.64 -13.86
C ALA A 62 12.10 1.66 -14.22
N PHE A 63 12.73 2.24 -13.20
CA PHE A 63 13.74 3.29 -13.32
C PHE A 63 14.92 3.02 -12.41
N GLY A 64 16.12 3.39 -12.85
CA GLY A 64 17.34 3.37 -12.04
C GLY A 64 17.84 1.98 -11.67
N ASN A 65 18.50 1.91 -10.54
CA ASN A 65 19.21 0.75 -10.05
C ASN A 65 18.87 0.45 -8.59
N PHE A 66 19.32 -0.68 -8.06
CA PHE A 66 19.09 -1.04 -6.64
C PHE A 66 19.82 -0.10 -5.68
N THR A 67 20.96 0.43 -6.10
CA THR A 67 21.78 1.38 -5.34
C THR A 67 22.19 2.55 -6.24
N TYR A 68 22.88 3.54 -5.70
CA TYR A 68 23.47 4.64 -6.48
C TYR A 68 24.72 4.23 -7.26
N ASP A 69 25.24 3.02 -7.05
CA ASP A 69 26.28 2.46 -7.90
C ASP A 69 25.66 2.00 -9.23
N ARG A 70 26.19 2.52 -10.34
CA ARG A 70 25.73 2.18 -11.70
C ARG A 70 25.96 0.72 -12.07
N SER A 71 26.87 0.03 -11.39
CA SER A 71 27.13 -1.41 -11.57
C SER A 71 26.13 -2.30 -10.83
N SER A 72 25.34 -1.74 -9.90
CA SER A 72 24.34 -2.50 -9.16
C SER A 72 23.18 -2.94 -10.07
N PRO A 73 22.43 -4.00 -9.71
CA PRO A 73 21.33 -4.50 -10.53
C PRO A 73 20.34 -3.39 -10.90
N LYS A 74 19.88 -3.40 -12.15
CA LYS A 74 18.81 -2.49 -12.60
C LYS A 74 17.49 -2.86 -11.96
N VAL A 75 16.70 -1.87 -11.59
CA VAL A 75 15.30 -2.06 -11.21
C VAL A 75 14.51 -2.59 -12.39
N LYS A 76 13.65 -3.57 -12.12
CA LYS A 76 12.69 -4.16 -13.07
C LYS A 76 11.27 -3.96 -12.54
N THR A 77 10.26 -4.05 -13.38
CA THR A 77 8.85 -4.02 -12.94
C THR A 77 8.52 -5.15 -11.96
N THR A 78 9.29 -6.24 -12.01
CA THR A 78 9.22 -7.38 -11.10
C THR A 78 10.08 -7.22 -9.83
N THR A 79 10.75 -6.08 -9.63
CA THR A 79 11.51 -5.82 -8.40
C THR A 79 10.57 -5.78 -7.20
N ILE A 80 10.96 -6.48 -6.15
CA ILE A 80 10.21 -6.58 -4.90
C ILE A 80 10.67 -5.49 -3.93
N TYR A 81 9.74 -4.87 -3.24
CA TYR A 81 10.02 -3.79 -2.28
C TYR A 81 9.46 -4.10 -0.90
N ASP A 82 10.20 -3.74 0.14
CA ASP A 82 9.65 -3.61 1.48
C ASP A 82 8.62 -2.47 1.48
N LEU A 83 7.38 -2.81 1.75
CA LEU A 83 6.25 -1.89 1.68
C LEU A 83 6.18 -0.94 2.88
N ALA A 84 6.93 -1.22 3.96
CA ALA A 84 6.82 -0.50 5.23
C ALA A 84 5.33 -0.32 5.62
N SER A 85 4.91 0.90 5.95
CA SER A 85 3.53 1.17 6.39
C SER A 85 2.44 0.94 5.34
N VAL A 86 2.77 0.73 4.06
CA VAL A 86 1.78 0.27 3.08
C VAL A 86 1.28 -1.14 3.42
N THR A 87 2.02 -1.92 4.24
CA THR A 87 1.57 -3.16 4.88
C THR A 87 0.23 -2.98 5.58
N LYS A 88 0.02 -1.85 6.28
CA LYS A 88 -1.21 -1.56 7.02
C LYS A 88 -2.45 -1.67 6.15
N VAL A 89 -2.36 -1.24 4.89
CA VAL A 89 -3.51 -1.22 3.98
C VAL A 89 -3.59 -2.46 3.10
N VAL A 90 -2.45 -2.97 2.62
CA VAL A 90 -2.42 -4.16 1.75
C VAL A 90 -2.74 -5.43 2.54
N ALA A 91 -2.23 -5.56 3.76
CA ALA A 91 -2.45 -6.74 4.60
C ALA A 91 -3.52 -6.47 5.68
N THR A 92 -3.20 -5.68 6.70
CA THR A 92 -3.98 -5.62 7.94
C THR A 92 -5.36 -5.02 7.76
N THR A 93 -5.50 -3.89 7.05
CA THR A 93 -6.82 -3.28 6.79
C THR A 93 -7.67 -4.14 5.87
N THR A 94 -7.08 -4.74 4.83
CA THR A 94 -7.80 -5.68 3.96
C THR A 94 -8.26 -6.92 4.72
N ALA A 95 -7.40 -7.49 5.59
CA ALA A 95 -7.79 -8.58 6.49
C ALA A 95 -8.90 -8.16 7.47
N ALA A 96 -8.83 -6.93 7.99
CA ALA A 96 -9.87 -6.36 8.85
C ALA A 96 -11.21 -6.20 8.10
N MET A 97 -11.21 -5.76 6.84
CA MET A 97 -12.42 -5.72 6.00
C MET A 97 -13.04 -7.10 5.85
N ILE A 98 -12.23 -8.13 5.58
CA ILE A 98 -12.69 -9.53 5.44
C ILE A 98 -13.28 -10.04 6.77
N CYS A 99 -12.59 -9.80 7.89
CA CYS A 99 -13.10 -10.19 9.21
C CYS A 99 -14.41 -9.47 9.56
N TYR A 100 -14.53 -8.18 9.23
CA TYR A 100 -15.74 -7.39 9.41
C TYR A 100 -16.90 -7.95 8.56
N ASP A 101 -16.68 -8.24 7.29
CA ASP A 101 -17.68 -8.82 6.39
C ASP A 101 -18.18 -10.19 6.84
N ARG A 102 -17.30 -10.98 7.47
CA ARG A 102 -17.62 -12.29 8.03
C ARG A 102 -18.21 -12.23 9.44
N ASN A 103 -18.44 -11.01 9.99
CA ASN A 103 -18.93 -10.78 11.34
C ASN A 103 -18.06 -11.40 12.45
N LEU A 104 -16.74 -11.57 12.21
CA LEU A 104 -15.80 -12.05 13.22
C LEU A 104 -15.54 -10.99 14.29
N PHE A 105 -15.66 -9.72 13.92
CA PHE A 105 -15.72 -8.59 14.86
C PHE A 105 -16.58 -7.45 14.32
N SER A 106 -16.93 -6.50 15.21
CA SER A 106 -17.45 -5.17 14.84
C SER A 106 -16.42 -4.10 15.15
N LEU A 107 -16.39 -3.05 14.35
CA LEU A 107 -15.51 -1.89 14.55
C LEU A 107 -15.70 -1.22 15.92
N ASP A 108 -16.92 -1.27 16.47
CA ASP A 108 -17.29 -0.69 17.77
C ASP A 108 -17.01 -1.63 18.95
N TYR A 109 -16.56 -2.87 18.70
CA TYR A 109 -16.20 -3.77 19.79
C TYR A 109 -14.89 -3.31 20.44
N LYS A 110 -14.87 -3.39 21.77
CA LYS A 110 -13.71 -3.06 22.60
C LYS A 110 -12.59 -4.08 22.36
N VAL A 111 -11.36 -3.61 22.32
CA VAL A 111 -10.16 -4.44 22.18
C VAL A 111 -10.08 -5.52 23.23
N VAL A 112 -10.44 -5.17 24.49
CA VAL A 112 -10.44 -6.09 25.64
C VAL A 112 -11.36 -7.31 25.48
N LYS A 113 -12.30 -7.29 24.57
CA LYS A 113 -13.11 -8.47 24.22
C LYS A 113 -12.27 -9.60 23.65
N TYR A 114 -11.19 -9.26 22.96
CA TYR A 114 -10.31 -10.20 22.26
C TYR A 114 -8.95 -10.34 22.93
N ILE A 115 -8.48 -9.27 23.55
CA ILE A 115 -7.17 -9.16 24.22
C ILE A 115 -7.44 -8.52 25.60
N PRO A 116 -7.86 -9.32 26.63
CA PRO A 116 -8.16 -8.79 27.96
C PRO A 116 -6.96 -8.06 28.58
N GLU A 117 -5.74 -8.51 28.30
CA GLU A 117 -4.49 -7.96 28.82
C GLU A 117 -4.23 -6.51 28.35
N PHE A 118 -4.87 -6.10 27.25
CA PHE A 118 -4.80 -4.73 26.75
C PHE A 118 -5.53 -3.73 27.67
N GLY A 119 -6.50 -4.20 28.49
CA GLY A 119 -7.42 -3.38 29.27
C GLY A 119 -6.82 -2.76 30.55
N VAL A 120 -5.57 -2.33 30.52
CA VAL A 120 -4.90 -1.63 31.62
C VAL A 120 -4.61 -0.18 31.22
N ASN A 121 -4.29 0.67 32.21
CA ASN A 121 -3.87 2.07 31.99
C ASN A 121 -4.92 2.90 31.21
N GLY A 122 -6.21 2.70 31.49
CA GLY A 122 -7.33 3.48 30.90
C GLY A 122 -7.74 3.07 29.50
N LYS A 123 -7.33 1.86 29.05
CA LYS A 123 -7.60 1.37 27.69
C LYS A 123 -8.86 0.49 27.54
N GLU A 124 -9.62 0.30 28.60
CA GLU A 124 -10.76 -0.63 28.68
C GLU A 124 -11.88 -0.30 27.68
N ASN A 125 -11.93 0.95 27.22
CA ASN A 125 -12.97 1.43 26.30
C ASN A 125 -12.48 1.65 24.87
N ILE A 126 -11.20 1.38 24.56
CA ILE A 126 -10.68 1.51 23.21
C ILE A 126 -11.33 0.47 22.32
N THR A 127 -11.87 0.93 21.18
CA THR A 127 -12.49 0.07 20.17
C THR A 127 -11.51 -0.28 19.05
N ILE A 128 -11.83 -1.31 18.26
CA ILE A 128 -11.07 -1.66 17.04
C ILE A 128 -11.03 -0.46 16.08
N LYS A 129 -12.13 0.30 15.97
CA LYS A 129 -12.19 1.52 15.18
C LYS A 129 -11.19 2.57 15.66
N ASN A 130 -11.05 2.77 16.97
CA ASN A 130 -10.09 3.75 17.50
C ASN A 130 -8.64 3.41 17.09
N LEU A 131 -8.28 2.13 17.06
CA LEU A 131 -6.97 1.70 16.58
C LEU A 131 -6.77 2.00 15.08
N LEU A 132 -7.75 1.63 14.25
CA LEU A 132 -7.69 1.77 12.79
C LEU A 132 -7.71 3.23 12.31
N ILE A 133 -8.36 4.14 13.05
CA ILE A 133 -8.36 5.58 12.72
C ILE A 133 -7.32 6.39 13.48
N HIS A 134 -6.45 5.71 14.23
CA HIS A 134 -5.33 6.30 14.96
C HIS A 134 -5.75 7.36 16.01
N ASN A 135 -6.87 7.18 16.69
CA ASN A 135 -7.32 8.07 17.76
C ASN A 135 -7.47 7.37 19.13
N SER A 136 -6.74 6.26 19.31
CA SER A 136 -6.78 5.47 20.54
C SER A 136 -6.13 6.13 21.74
N GLY A 137 -5.18 7.04 21.53
CA GLY A 137 -4.35 7.61 22.59
C GLY A 137 -3.00 6.89 22.78
N LEU A 138 -2.80 5.76 22.10
CA LEU A 138 -1.52 5.04 22.16
C LEU A 138 -0.38 5.87 21.58
N PRO A 139 0.87 5.69 22.10
CA PRO A 139 2.07 6.26 21.50
C PRO A 139 2.19 5.93 20.01
N ALA A 140 2.84 6.81 19.26
CA ALA A 140 3.07 6.59 17.83
C ALA A 140 3.90 5.32 17.59
N TRP A 141 5.01 5.17 18.30
CA TRP A 141 5.94 4.06 18.22
C TRP A 141 6.84 4.07 19.46
N LYS A 142 7.63 3.00 19.67
CA LYS A 142 8.64 2.89 20.75
C LYS A 142 9.92 2.26 20.22
N LYS A 143 11.06 2.62 20.82
CA LYS A 143 12.37 2.06 20.49
C LYS A 143 12.62 0.75 21.23
N PHE A 144 11.86 -0.27 20.93
CA PHE A 144 12.03 -1.58 21.58
C PHE A 144 13.42 -2.16 21.33
N TYR A 145 13.97 -1.96 20.14
CA TYR A 145 15.27 -2.48 19.70
C TYR A 145 16.49 -1.92 20.48
N GLU A 146 16.32 -0.85 21.26
CA GLU A 146 17.39 -0.35 22.15
C GLU A 146 17.51 -1.17 23.45
N ARG A 147 16.67 -2.17 23.64
CA ARG A 147 16.61 -3.03 24.83
C ARG A 147 16.63 -4.51 24.43
N ASP A 148 17.10 -5.35 25.35
CA ASP A 148 17.09 -6.81 25.17
C ASP A 148 15.69 -7.37 25.48
N LEU A 149 14.81 -7.28 24.51
CA LEU A 149 13.42 -7.72 24.58
C LEU A 149 13.18 -8.83 23.56
N ASN A 150 12.48 -9.88 23.98
CA ASN A 150 11.97 -10.91 23.08
C ASN A 150 10.60 -10.51 22.50
N TYR A 151 10.03 -11.36 21.65
CA TYR A 151 8.74 -11.15 21.02
C TYR A 151 7.60 -10.87 22.02
N ASP A 152 7.49 -11.70 23.07
CA ASP A 152 6.43 -11.59 24.06
C ASP A 152 6.59 -10.33 24.91
N ASP A 153 7.82 -9.93 25.22
CA ASP A 153 8.10 -8.68 25.92
C ASP A 153 7.62 -7.48 25.13
N VAL A 154 7.90 -7.44 23.82
CA VAL A 154 7.43 -6.36 22.94
C VAL A 154 5.90 -6.29 22.91
N ILE A 155 5.22 -7.41 22.75
CA ILE A 155 3.75 -7.46 22.76
C ILE A 155 3.18 -7.02 24.11
N ASN A 156 3.74 -7.50 25.21
CA ASN A 156 3.30 -7.13 26.56
C ASN A 156 3.50 -5.63 26.82
N GLU A 157 4.61 -5.04 26.35
CA GLU A 157 4.82 -3.60 26.47
C GLU A 157 3.89 -2.77 25.59
N ILE A 158 3.48 -3.28 24.43
CA ILE A 158 2.44 -2.64 23.64
C ILE A 158 1.12 -2.65 24.41
N TYR A 159 0.75 -3.81 24.98
CA TYR A 159 -0.50 -3.96 25.73
C TYR A 159 -0.50 -3.17 27.06
N SER A 160 0.63 -3.01 27.70
CA SER A 160 0.76 -2.22 28.92
C SER A 160 1.10 -0.75 28.70
N SER A 161 1.21 -0.28 27.45
CA SER A 161 1.51 1.13 27.16
C SER A 161 0.48 2.08 27.80
N GLU A 162 0.96 3.18 28.35
CA GLU A 162 0.14 4.29 28.81
C GLU A 162 -0.40 5.09 27.60
N LEU A 163 -1.49 5.77 27.79
CA LEU A 163 -2.04 6.68 26.81
C LEU A 163 -1.36 8.05 26.92
N GLU A 164 -0.96 8.62 25.79
CA GLU A 164 -0.40 9.98 25.70
C GLU A 164 -1.49 11.05 25.73
N TYR A 165 -2.73 10.68 25.39
CA TYR A 165 -3.92 11.55 25.40
C TYR A 165 -5.19 10.70 25.50
N LYS A 166 -6.30 11.33 25.87
CA LYS A 166 -7.60 10.65 25.99
C LYS A 166 -8.07 10.11 24.64
N THR A 167 -8.54 8.86 24.62
CA THR A 167 -9.13 8.22 23.43
C THR A 167 -10.17 9.12 22.78
N GLY A 168 -10.05 9.33 21.47
CA GLY A 168 -10.93 10.18 20.67
C GLY A 168 -10.56 11.68 20.66
N GLU A 169 -9.68 12.15 21.53
CA GLU A 169 -9.32 13.58 21.62
C GLU A 169 -8.48 14.06 20.43
N LYS A 170 -7.53 13.25 19.99
CA LYS A 170 -6.61 13.55 18.88
C LYS A 170 -6.47 12.38 17.93
N THR A 171 -5.96 12.66 16.75
CA THR A 171 -5.48 11.64 15.79
C THR A 171 -3.97 11.70 15.74
N VAL A 172 -3.30 10.69 16.30
CA VAL A 172 -1.84 10.49 16.25
C VAL A 172 -1.56 9.14 15.64
N TYR A 173 -0.91 9.14 14.49
CA TYR A 173 -0.53 7.91 13.77
C TYR A 173 0.24 6.97 14.71
N SER A 174 -0.29 5.77 14.95
CA SER A 174 0.27 4.81 15.91
C SER A 174 0.48 3.45 15.26
N ASP A 175 1.72 3.00 15.24
CA ASP A 175 2.08 1.64 14.85
C ASP A 175 1.59 0.62 15.88
N LEU A 176 1.65 0.97 17.17
CA LEU A 176 1.21 0.09 18.25
C LEU A 176 -0.27 -0.29 18.12
N GLY A 177 -1.10 0.66 17.68
CA GLY A 177 -2.51 0.41 17.41
C GLY A 177 -2.72 -0.62 16.31
N ILE A 178 -1.98 -0.52 15.22
CA ILE A 178 -2.14 -1.45 14.08
C ILE A 178 -1.49 -2.81 14.35
N ILE A 179 -0.41 -2.88 15.12
CA ILE A 179 0.10 -4.16 15.66
C ILE A 179 -1.01 -4.86 16.45
N THR A 180 -1.71 -4.13 17.33
CA THR A 180 -2.82 -4.67 18.13
C THR A 180 -3.98 -5.15 17.24
N VAL A 181 -4.32 -4.42 16.15
CA VAL A 181 -5.31 -4.91 15.15
C VAL A 181 -4.86 -6.22 14.52
N GLY A 182 -3.59 -6.35 14.14
CA GLY A 182 -3.03 -7.61 13.64
C GLY A 182 -3.26 -8.76 14.62
N LYS A 183 -2.99 -8.53 15.92
CA LYS A 183 -3.22 -9.52 16.98
C LYS A 183 -4.69 -9.88 17.19
N ILE A 184 -5.60 -8.93 17.01
CA ILE A 184 -7.04 -9.20 17.03
C ILE A 184 -7.42 -10.10 15.85
N ILE A 185 -6.91 -9.85 14.64
CA ILE A 185 -7.16 -10.68 13.46
C ILE A 185 -6.69 -12.11 13.73
N GLU A 186 -5.48 -12.30 14.26
CA GLU A 186 -4.97 -13.63 14.63
C GLU A 186 -5.90 -14.32 15.64
N LYS A 187 -6.36 -13.60 16.66
CA LYS A 187 -7.24 -14.14 17.70
C LYS A 187 -8.60 -14.59 17.17
N VAL A 188 -9.24 -13.80 16.29
CA VAL A 188 -10.59 -14.12 15.78
C VAL A 188 -10.56 -15.14 14.64
N THR A 189 -9.42 -15.31 13.97
CA THR A 189 -9.28 -16.26 12.86
C THR A 189 -8.61 -17.56 13.24
N GLY A 190 -7.88 -17.57 14.37
CA GLY A 190 -7.07 -18.73 14.81
C GLY A 190 -5.86 -18.99 13.92
N ARG A 191 -5.48 -18.04 13.06
CA ARG A 191 -4.33 -18.13 12.13
C ARG A 191 -3.38 -16.97 12.36
N SER A 192 -2.08 -17.16 12.13
CA SER A 192 -1.12 -16.04 12.11
C SER A 192 -1.50 -15.04 11.00
N LEU A 193 -1.11 -13.77 11.17
CA LEU A 193 -1.50 -12.70 10.26
C LEU A 193 -1.01 -12.93 8.83
N ASP A 194 0.24 -13.37 8.68
CA ASP A 194 0.84 -13.72 7.38
C ASP A 194 0.05 -14.83 6.68
N LYS A 195 -0.26 -15.91 7.42
CA LYS A 195 -1.00 -17.05 6.87
C LYS A 195 -2.44 -16.68 6.51
N PHE A 196 -3.10 -15.87 7.35
CA PHE A 196 -4.43 -15.38 7.02
C PHE A 196 -4.41 -14.51 5.75
N CYS A 197 -3.45 -13.57 5.63
CA CYS A 197 -3.33 -12.72 4.45
C CYS A 197 -2.95 -13.53 3.19
N GLU A 198 -2.06 -14.54 3.32
CA GLU A 198 -1.71 -15.42 2.22
C GLU A 198 -2.94 -16.16 1.68
N ASP A 199 -3.70 -16.85 2.56
CA ASP A 199 -4.83 -17.70 2.19
C ASP A 199 -6.05 -16.89 1.71
N GLU A 200 -6.32 -15.73 2.30
CA GLU A 200 -7.56 -14.99 2.07
C GLU A 200 -7.39 -13.79 1.14
N ILE A 201 -6.15 -13.31 0.92
CA ILE A 201 -5.89 -12.13 0.09
C ILE A 201 -4.94 -12.48 -1.05
N PHE A 202 -3.71 -12.94 -0.74
CA PHE A 202 -2.66 -12.98 -1.76
C PHE A 202 -2.88 -14.10 -2.78
N ILE A 203 -3.19 -15.31 -2.34
CA ILE A 203 -3.48 -16.45 -3.23
C ILE A 203 -4.75 -16.19 -4.06
N PRO A 204 -5.92 -15.80 -3.47
CA PRO A 204 -7.12 -15.54 -4.24
C PRO A 204 -6.97 -14.42 -5.27
N LEU A 205 -6.20 -13.37 -4.96
CA LEU A 205 -5.92 -12.27 -5.88
C LEU A 205 -4.72 -12.55 -6.81
N LYS A 206 -4.11 -13.74 -6.74
CA LYS A 206 -2.94 -14.13 -7.54
C LYS A 206 -1.74 -13.19 -7.33
N MET A 207 -1.55 -12.69 -6.11
CA MET A 207 -0.44 -11.83 -5.69
C MET A 207 0.79 -12.67 -5.35
N ASN A 208 1.35 -13.35 -6.34
CA ASN A 208 2.36 -14.41 -6.16
C ASN A 208 3.74 -13.90 -5.71
N SER A 209 3.97 -12.61 -5.74
CA SER A 209 5.21 -11.95 -5.29
C SER A 209 4.96 -11.07 -4.07
N THR A 210 3.92 -11.40 -3.27
CA THR A 210 3.52 -10.67 -2.06
C THR A 210 3.58 -11.62 -0.86
N PHE A 211 4.41 -11.30 0.11
CA PHE A 211 4.65 -12.16 1.28
C PHE A 211 5.33 -11.40 2.41
N TYR A 212 5.21 -11.91 3.61
CA TYR A 212 6.11 -11.61 4.72
C TYR A 212 7.36 -12.50 4.63
N ASN A 213 8.46 -12.05 5.19
CA ASN A 213 9.71 -12.81 5.29
C ASN A 213 10.16 -13.48 3.97
N PRO A 214 10.66 -12.72 3.00
CA PRO A 214 11.23 -13.27 1.77
C PRO A 214 12.24 -14.39 2.08
N ASN A 215 12.08 -15.54 1.45
CA ASN A 215 13.07 -16.61 1.57
C ASN A 215 14.38 -16.25 0.83
N ASP A 216 15.46 -16.97 1.12
CA ASP A 216 16.79 -16.63 0.62
C ASP A 216 16.87 -16.62 -0.92
N SER A 217 16.09 -17.44 -1.62
CA SER A 217 16.07 -17.45 -3.09
C SER A 217 15.44 -16.19 -3.68
N VAL A 218 14.59 -15.49 -2.92
CA VAL A 218 13.86 -14.29 -3.35
C VAL A 218 14.56 -13.00 -2.93
N LYS A 219 15.32 -13.01 -1.83
CA LYS A 219 15.99 -11.81 -1.28
C LYS A 219 16.80 -11.03 -2.31
N GLN A 220 17.47 -11.72 -3.22
CA GLN A 220 18.25 -11.08 -4.28
C GLN A 220 17.43 -10.21 -5.25
N PHE A 221 16.12 -10.43 -5.33
CA PHE A 221 15.19 -9.66 -6.16
C PHE A 221 14.53 -8.50 -5.41
N CYS A 222 14.79 -8.40 -4.10
CA CYS A 222 14.31 -7.29 -3.28
C CYS A 222 15.26 -6.09 -3.42
N ALA A 223 14.68 -4.90 -3.57
CA ALA A 223 15.47 -3.67 -3.50
C ALA A 223 16.02 -3.48 -2.07
N PRO A 224 17.32 -3.17 -1.87
CA PRO A 224 17.86 -2.89 -0.54
C PRO A 224 17.24 -1.61 0.02
N THR A 225 17.01 -1.58 1.34
CA THR A 225 16.39 -0.42 2.01
C THR A 225 17.41 0.51 2.65
N GLU A 226 18.19 0.07 3.60
CA GLU A 226 19.13 0.89 4.35
C GLU A 226 20.44 0.15 4.64
N ILE A 227 21.54 0.88 4.79
CA ILE A 227 22.75 0.37 5.45
C ILE A 227 22.55 0.63 6.95
N ASP A 228 22.03 -0.36 7.65
CA ASP A 228 21.80 -0.31 9.10
C ASP A 228 23.13 -0.36 9.84
N ASN A 229 23.56 0.76 10.36
CA ASN A 229 24.84 0.94 11.05
C ASN A 229 24.68 1.21 12.55
N TYR A 230 23.50 0.97 13.13
CA TYR A 230 23.22 1.27 14.54
C TYR A 230 22.64 0.07 15.32
N TRP A 231 22.00 -0.91 14.63
CA TRP A 231 21.38 -2.07 15.26
C TRP A 231 21.82 -3.40 14.63
N ARG A 232 21.46 -3.67 13.34
CA ARG A 232 21.75 -4.95 12.66
C ARG A 232 23.13 -4.98 11.98
N MET A 233 23.79 -3.83 11.83
CA MET A 233 25.15 -3.67 11.31
C MET A 233 25.37 -4.29 9.93
N LYS A 234 24.38 -4.15 9.04
CA LYS A 234 24.39 -4.70 7.66
C LYS A 234 23.50 -3.92 6.72
N THR A 235 23.67 -4.16 5.40
CA THR A 235 22.70 -3.70 4.40
C THR A 235 21.45 -4.57 4.48
N LEU A 236 20.28 -3.94 4.61
CA LEU A 236 18.99 -4.62 4.65
C LEU A 236 18.48 -4.86 3.24
N GLN A 237 18.38 -6.12 2.84
CA GLN A 237 17.86 -6.55 1.55
C GLN A 237 17.03 -7.83 1.71
N GLY A 238 15.72 -7.76 1.42
CA GLY A 238 14.79 -8.87 1.65
C GLY A 238 14.63 -9.20 3.14
N GLU A 239 14.89 -8.23 3.99
CA GLU A 239 14.60 -8.24 5.43
C GLU A 239 13.84 -6.97 5.76
N VAL A 240 12.81 -7.08 6.62
CA VAL A 240 11.99 -5.94 6.99
C VAL A 240 12.83 -4.81 7.59
N HIS A 241 12.63 -3.59 7.07
CA HIS A 241 13.34 -2.41 7.57
C HIS A 241 12.91 -2.04 8.99
N ASP A 242 11.61 -2.08 9.25
CA ASP A 242 11.03 -1.70 10.55
C ASP A 242 11.57 -2.57 11.70
N GLU A 243 12.14 -1.94 12.70
CA GLU A 243 12.80 -2.60 13.82
C GLU A 243 11.80 -3.38 14.67
N THR A 244 10.63 -2.78 14.95
CA THR A 244 9.61 -3.45 15.77
C THR A 244 9.03 -4.66 15.04
N SER A 245 8.80 -4.55 13.73
CA SER A 245 8.37 -5.70 12.93
C SER A 245 9.45 -6.80 12.91
N ALA A 246 10.74 -6.44 12.81
CA ALA A 246 11.83 -7.41 12.88
C ALA A 246 11.87 -8.14 14.24
N MET A 247 11.67 -7.43 15.35
CA MET A 247 11.55 -8.04 16.70
C MET A 247 10.29 -8.90 16.84
N LEU A 248 9.27 -8.65 16.03
CA LEU A 248 8.07 -9.47 15.91
C LEU A 248 8.19 -10.55 14.81
N ASN A 249 9.40 -11.07 14.60
CA ASN A 249 9.72 -12.13 13.63
C ASN A 249 9.35 -11.76 12.17
N GLY A 250 9.38 -10.47 11.83
CA GLY A 250 9.09 -9.96 10.49
C GLY A 250 7.61 -9.95 10.10
N VAL A 251 6.70 -10.35 11.00
CA VAL A 251 5.24 -10.40 10.76
C VAL A 251 4.53 -9.48 11.75
N ALA A 252 4.15 -8.30 11.29
CA ALA A 252 3.43 -7.35 12.13
C ALA A 252 2.34 -6.61 11.33
N GLY A 253 1.30 -6.16 12.03
CA GLY A 253 0.19 -5.47 11.38
C GLY A 253 0.58 -4.15 10.70
N HIS A 254 1.64 -3.50 11.17
CA HIS A 254 2.03 -2.16 10.73
C HIS A 254 3.11 -2.15 9.64
N ALA A 255 3.93 -3.20 9.51
CA ALA A 255 5.03 -3.34 8.56
C ALA A 255 5.43 -4.81 8.38
N GLY A 256 6.32 -5.12 7.42
CA GLY A 256 6.88 -6.45 7.18
C GLY A 256 6.48 -7.08 5.86
N LEU A 257 5.53 -6.50 5.13
CA LEU A 257 5.10 -7.03 3.84
C LEU A 257 6.04 -6.58 2.72
N PHE A 258 6.35 -7.52 1.84
CA PHE A 258 7.08 -7.29 0.59
C PHE A 258 6.17 -7.53 -0.60
N SER A 259 6.32 -6.73 -1.67
CA SER A 259 5.49 -6.90 -2.87
C SER A 259 6.09 -6.22 -4.10
N THR A 260 5.44 -6.45 -5.25
CA THR A 260 5.67 -5.75 -6.53
C THR A 260 4.52 -4.78 -6.83
N ALA A 261 4.75 -3.82 -7.73
CA ALA A 261 3.70 -2.91 -8.17
C ALA A 261 2.53 -3.64 -8.85
N SER A 262 2.84 -4.65 -9.65
CA SER A 262 1.83 -5.47 -10.32
C SER A 262 0.94 -6.23 -9.34
N ASP A 263 1.48 -6.81 -8.27
CA ASP A 263 0.66 -7.52 -7.28
C ASP A 263 -0.24 -6.57 -6.48
N ILE A 264 0.32 -5.44 -6.03
CA ILE A 264 -0.48 -4.39 -5.37
C ILE A 264 -1.62 -3.92 -6.28
N SER A 265 -1.37 -3.81 -7.59
CA SER A 265 -2.39 -3.37 -8.54
C SER A 265 -3.60 -4.31 -8.61
N LYS A 266 -3.43 -5.61 -8.36
CA LYS A 266 -4.54 -6.58 -8.33
C LYS A 266 -5.47 -6.31 -7.15
N LEU A 267 -4.91 -6.07 -5.96
CA LEU A 267 -5.70 -5.67 -4.79
C LEU A 267 -6.42 -4.34 -5.04
N MET A 268 -5.69 -3.34 -5.54
CA MET A 268 -6.29 -2.03 -5.79
C MET A 268 -7.37 -2.07 -6.87
N ALA A 269 -7.18 -2.87 -7.92
CA ALA A 269 -8.20 -3.08 -8.96
C ALA A 269 -9.45 -3.74 -8.39
N MET A 270 -9.32 -4.75 -7.52
CA MET A 270 -10.44 -5.37 -6.81
C MET A 270 -11.19 -4.32 -5.95
N LEU A 271 -10.48 -3.49 -5.19
CA LEU A 271 -11.11 -2.42 -4.40
C LEU A 271 -11.83 -1.39 -5.27
N MET A 272 -11.21 -0.94 -6.38
CA MET A 272 -11.80 -0.01 -7.34
C MET A 272 -12.99 -0.60 -8.09
N ASN A 273 -13.01 -1.93 -8.27
CA ASN A 273 -14.13 -2.67 -8.83
C ASN A 273 -15.15 -3.11 -7.77
N LYS A 274 -15.33 -2.29 -6.71
CA LYS A 274 -16.35 -2.48 -5.67
C LYS A 274 -16.24 -3.82 -4.93
N GLY A 275 -15.05 -4.36 -4.84
CA GLY A 275 -14.75 -5.61 -4.13
C GLY A 275 -14.92 -6.88 -4.97
N GLU A 276 -15.11 -6.74 -6.28
CA GLU A 276 -15.29 -7.87 -7.19
C GLU A 276 -14.01 -8.13 -8.02
N LEU A 277 -13.66 -9.39 -8.17
CA LEU A 277 -12.63 -9.87 -9.09
C LEU A 277 -13.09 -11.19 -9.73
N ASP A 278 -12.91 -11.33 -11.05
CA ASP A 278 -13.27 -12.53 -11.81
C ASP A 278 -14.74 -12.99 -11.52
N GLN A 279 -15.68 -12.03 -11.43
CA GLN A 279 -17.10 -12.23 -11.09
C GLN A 279 -17.36 -12.83 -9.70
N LYS A 280 -16.39 -12.75 -8.80
CA LYS A 280 -16.52 -13.15 -7.39
C LYS A 280 -16.40 -11.94 -6.48
N GLN A 281 -17.33 -11.83 -5.53
CA GLN A 281 -17.29 -10.81 -4.48
C GLN A 281 -16.31 -11.26 -3.40
N PHE A 282 -15.20 -10.54 -3.25
CA PHE A 282 -14.20 -10.76 -2.20
C PHE A 282 -14.52 -9.98 -0.93
N ILE A 283 -14.90 -8.72 -1.10
CA ILE A 283 -15.25 -7.79 0.00
C ILE A 283 -16.50 -7.06 -0.46
N LYS A 284 -17.50 -6.91 0.41
CA LYS A 284 -18.73 -6.19 0.08
C LYS A 284 -18.42 -4.74 -0.29
N GLN A 285 -19.10 -4.21 -1.31
CA GLN A 285 -18.99 -2.81 -1.69
C GLN A 285 -19.20 -1.87 -0.51
N SER A 286 -20.23 -2.12 0.32
CA SER A 286 -20.53 -1.32 1.51
C SER A 286 -19.38 -1.28 2.52
N THR A 287 -18.62 -2.36 2.65
CA THR A 287 -17.43 -2.42 3.53
C THR A 287 -16.29 -1.59 2.96
N ILE A 288 -16.03 -1.67 1.65
CA ILE A 288 -15.02 -0.83 1.01
C ILE A 288 -15.37 0.65 1.19
N GLU A 289 -16.61 1.05 0.90
CA GLU A 289 -17.09 2.43 1.09
C GLU A 289 -16.95 2.90 2.53
N LEU A 290 -17.27 2.03 3.51
CA LEU A 290 -17.10 2.32 4.92
C LEU A 290 -15.64 2.56 5.29
N PHE A 291 -14.73 1.71 4.81
CA PHE A 291 -13.32 1.75 5.20
C PHE A 291 -12.52 2.83 4.47
N THR A 292 -12.90 3.20 3.27
CA THR A 292 -12.16 4.19 2.46
C THR A 292 -12.67 5.62 2.60
N LYS A 293 -13.86 5.80 3.20
CA LYS A 293 -14.45 7.13 3.43
C LYS A 293 -13.84 7.82 4.64
N LYS A 294 -13.50 9.09 4.49
CA LYS A 294 -13.02 9.96 5.59
C LYS A 294 -13.98 9.94 6.77
N VAL A 295 -13.49 9.65 7.96
CA VAL A 295 -14.33 9.46 9.16
C VAL A 295 -14.58 10.74 9.97
N SER A 296 -13.77 11.79 9.77
CA SER A 296 -13.85 13.04 10.53
C SER A 296 -13.34 14.22 9.72
N THR A 297 -13.92 15.40 9.94
CA THR A 297 -13.42 16.67 9.35
C THR A 297 -12.08 17.10 9.95
N ASN A 298 -11.77 16.65 11.17
CA ASN A 298 -10.57 17.03 11.91
C ASN A 298 -9.37 16.10 11.65
N SER A 299 -9.51 15.11 10.76
CA SER A 299 -8.47 14.14 10.46
C SER A 299 -8.52 13.73 8.99
N THR A 300 -7.38 13.39 8.41
CA THR A 300 -7.32 12.78 7.06
C THR A 300 -7.59 11.27 7.10
N ARG A 301 -7.93 10.68 8.27
CA ARG A 301 -8.06 9.23 8.37
C ARG A 301 -9.43 8.74 7.92
N ALA A 302 -9.40 7.69 7.11
CA ALA A 302 -10.44 6.71 6.96
C ALA A 302 -10.12 5.50 7.87
N ILE A 303 -10.86 4.40 7.77
CA ILE A 303 -10.62 3.23 8.61
C ILE A 303 -9.44 2.43 8.03
N GLY A 304 -8.27 2.61 8.61
CA GLY A 304 -7.00 2.01 8.17
C GLY A 304 -6.31 2.75 7.03
N TRP A 305 -7.02 3.56 6.24
CA TRP A 305 -6.49 4.34 5.13
C TRP A 305 -6.23 5.79 5.50
N ASP A 306 -5.37 6.46 4.73
CA ASP A 306 -5.29 7.91 4.68
C ASP A 306 -6.17 8.44 3.55
N THR A 307 -6.63 9.70 3.66
CA THR A 307 -7.39 10.38 2.62
C THR A 307 -6.69 11.69 2.24
N LYS A 308 -7.02 12.23 1.08
CA LYS A 308 -6.41 13.48 0.62
C LYS A 308 -6.62 14.61 1.63
N SER A 309 -5.51 15.23 2.08
CA SER A 309 -5.53 16.46 2.87
C SER A 309 -5.83 17.67 1.99
N ASP A 310 -6.39 18.72 2.57
CA ASP A 310 -6.72 19.96 1.86
C ASP A 310 -5.46 20.70 1.35
N SER A 311 -4.31 20.49 2.01
CA SER A 311 -3.03 21.02 1.62
C SER A 311 -1.90 20.02 1.87
N GLY A 312 -0.85 20.05 1.04
CA GLY A 312 0.37 19.25 1.22
C GLY A 312 0.16 17.74 1.11
N SER A 313 -0.91 17.29 0.45
CA SER A 313 -1.17 15.86 0.26
C SER A 313 -0.08 15.18 -0.56
N SER A 314 0.33 13.99 -0.15
CA SER A 314 1.22 13.15 -0.94
C SER A 314 0.57 12.63 -2.23
N SER A 315 -0.78 12.71 -2.36
CA SER A 315 -1.51 12.42 -3.61
C SER A 315 -1.47 13.58 -4.62
N GLY A 316 -0.76 14.68 -4.31
CA GLY A 316 -0.69 15.84 -5.18
C GLY A 316 -1.92 16.75 -5.12
N THR A 317 -1.95 17.71 -6.05
CA THR A 317 -2.99 18.75 -6.11
C THR A 317 -4.25 18.26 -6.81
N TYR A 318 -4.10 17.48 -7.89
CA TYR A 318 -5.18 17.21 -8.83
C TYR A 318 -6.01 15.96 -8.54
N PHE A 319 -5.59 15.08 -7.66
CA PHE A 319 -6.45 13.99 -7.18
C PHE A 319 -7.72 14.55 -6.54
N SER A 320 -8.84 13.84 -6.62
CA SER A 320 -10.10 14.27 -6.02
C SER A 320 -10.06 14.25 -4.49
N LYS A 321 -11.02 14.92 -3.84
CA LYS A 321 -11.14 14.92 -2.36
C LYS A 321 -11.51 13.55 -1.80
N ASP A 322 -12.10 12.67 -2.62
CA ASP A 322 -12.50 11.33 -2.23
C ASP A 322 -11.34 10.31 -2.35
N SER A 323 -10.15 10.79 -2.71
CA SER A 323 -8.98 9.95 -2.85
C SER A 323 -8.53 9.39 -1.51
N PHE A 324 -8.14 8.11 -1.54
CA PHE A 324 -7.60 7.39 -0.40
C PHE A 324 -6.30 6.68 -0.77
N GLY A 325 -5.47 6.42 0.22
CA GLY A 325 -4.17 5.81 -0.02
C GLY A 325 -3.38 5.59 1.25
N HIS A 326 -2.10 5.29 1.09
CA HIS A 326 -1.13 5.23 2.18
C HIS A 326 0.29 5.40 1.66
N THR A 327 1.18 5.87 2.54
CA THR A 327 2.61 5.98 2.25
C THR A 327 3.42 5.04 3.14
N GLY A 328 4.56 4.55 2.62
CA GLY A 328 5.52 3.76 3.36
C GLY A 328 6.81 4.54 3.64
N TYR A 329 7.42 4.24 4.78
CA TYR A 329 8.67 4.89 5.21
C TYR A 329 9.82 4.60 4.25
N THR A 330 9.87 3.41 3.67
CA THR A 330 10.83 2.99 2.65
C THR A 330 10.76 3.77 1.34
N GLY A 331 9.70 4.56 1.13
CA GLY A 331 9.48 5.39 -0.06
C GLY A 331 8.26 4.98 -0.88
N THR A 332 7.65 3.86 -0.55
CA THR A 332 6.47 3.32 -1.22
C THR A 332 5.24 4.18 -1.01
N SER A 333 4.29 4.14 -1.94
CA SER A 333 2.96 4.74 -1.78
C SER A 333 1.96 4.13 -2.74
N ILE A 334 0.69 4.17 -2.32
CA ILE A 334 -0.48 3.82 -3.13
C ILE A 334 -1.49 4.94 -2.94
N TRP A 335 -2.04 5.45 -4.04
CA TRP A 335 -3.14 6.41 -4.00
C TRP A 335 -4.18 6.07 -5.06
N ALA A 336 -5.43 6.02 -4.65
CA ALA A 336 -6.59 5.80 -5.51
C ALA A 336 -7.48 7.04 -5.55
N ASP A 337 -8.00 7.36 -6.71
CA ASP A 337 -9.01 8.40 -6.96
C ASP A 337 -10.27 7.74 -7.54
N PRO A 338 -11.28 7.43 -6.71
CA PRO A 338 -12.51 6.79 -7.16
C PRO A 338 -13.29 7.62 -8.19
N VAL A 339 -13.25 8.96 -8.07
CA VAL A 339 -13.96 9.86 -8.99
C VAL A 339 -13.38 9.78 -10.41
N ARG A 340 -12.05 9.60 -10.51
CA ARG A 340 -11.36 9.46 -11.78
C ARG A 340 -11.21 8.00 -12.23
N ASN A 341 -11.66 7.03 -11.43
CA ASN A 341 -11.41 5.60 -11.66
C ASN A 341 -9.93 5.33 -11.96
N LEU A 342 -9.07 5.79 -11.06
CA LEU A 342 -7.61 5.86 -11.18
C LEU A 342 -6.94 5.38 -9.90
N PHE A 343 -5.84 4.65 -10.02
CA PHE A 343 -4.88 4.54 -8.93
C PHE A 343 -3.43 4.54 -9.44
N VAL A 344 -2.52 4.91 -8.56
CA VAL A 344 -1.07 4.93 -8.79
C VAL A 344 -0.39 4.13 -7.70
N VAL A 345 0.45 3.17 -8.10
CA VAL A 345 1.40 2.47 -7.22
C VAL A 345 2.79 3.01 -7.51
N PHE A 346 3.47 3.47 -6.48
CA PHE A 346 4.82 4.01 -6.57
C PHE A 346 5.70 3.33 -5.52
N LEU A 347 6.66 2.54 -5.98
CA LEU A 347 7.58 1.79 -5.15
C LEU A 347 9.00 2.30 -5.34
N THR A 348 9.67 2.65 -4.25
CA THR A 348 11.06 3.09 -4.22
C THR A 348 11.78 2.56 -2.97
N ASN A 349 13.11 2.64 -2.98
CA ASN A 349 13.95 2.36 -1.83
C ASN A 349 14.69 3.63 -1.36
N ARG A 350 13.93 4.70 -1.07
CA ARG A 350 14.46 6.02 -0.72
C ARG A 350 15.38 6.03 0.51
N LEU A 351 15.27 5.00 1.36
CA LEU A 351 16.13 4.86 2.56
C LEU A 351 17.55 4.46 2.22
N TYR A 352 17.81 3.99 0.99
CA TYR A 352 19.17 3.61 0.60
C TYR A 352 20.00 4.86 0.26
N PRO A 353 21.22 5.04 0.83
CA PRO A 353 21.83 4.18 1.86
C PRO A 353 21.40 4.55 3.30
N THR A 354 20.69 5.69 3.51
CA THR A 354 20.33 6.20 4.83
C THR A 354 18.93 6.76 4.91
N ARG A 355 18.30 6.63 6.07
CA ARG A 355 16.96 7.18 6.38
C ARG A 355 16.89 8.70 6.43
N GLU A 356 18.03 9.40 6.51
CA GLU A 356 18.09 10.87 6.55
C GLU A 356 17.54 11.54 5.29
N ASN A 357 17.41 10.80 4.19
CA ASN A 357 16.91 11.32 2.94
C ASN A 357 15.38 11.48 2.97
N ILE A 358 14.89 12.72 3.01
CA ILE A 358 13.45 13.05 3.05
C ILE A 358 12.90 13.60 1.72
N LYS A 359 13.70 13.62 0.65
CA LYS A 359 13.32 14.23 -0.65
C LYS A 359 12.06 13.62 -1.27
N ILE A 360 11.76 12.36 -0.95
CA ILE A 360 10.55 11.66 -1.40
C ILE A 360 9.25 12.43 -1.10
N GLN A 361 9.22 13.25 -0.04
CA GLN A 361 8.06 14.05 0.33
C GLN A 361 7.66 15.06 -0.77
N LYS A 362 8.63 15.55 -1.56
CA LYS A 362 8.39 16.42 -2.71
C LYS A 362 8.08 15.65 -3.98
N VAL A 363 8.67 14.44 -4.15
CA VAL A 363 8.50 13.65 -5.36
C VAL A 363 7.09 13.06 -5.48
N ARG A 364 6.54 12.55 -4.37
CA ARG A 364 5.19 11.93 -4.39
C ARG A 364 4.12 12.86 -4.98
N PRO A 365 3.89 14.08 -4.48
CA PRO A 365 2.89 14.98 -5.06
C PRO A 365 3.19 15.34 -6.51
N GLN A 366 4.45 15.57 -6.88
CA GLN A 366 4.84 15.87 -8.25
C GLN A 366 4.52 14.72 -9.21
N LEU A 367 4.78 13.48 -8.80
CA LEU A 367 4.43 12.29 -9.58
C LEU A 367 2.92 12.20 -9.83
N HIS A 368 2.09 12.34 -8.79
CA HIS A 368 0.65 12.25 -8.94
C HIS A 368 0.09 13.38 -9.81
N ASP A 369 0.63 14.59 -9.67
CA ASP A 369 0.26 15.74 -10.52
C ASP A 369 0.68 15.50 -11.98
N ALA A 370 1.85 14.92 -12.23
CA ALA A 370 2.30 14.56 -13.58
C ALA A 370 1.39 13.49 -14.21
N VAL A 371 0.98 12.47 -13.44
CA VAL A 371 0.02 11.45 -13.91
C VAL A 371 -1.27 12.09 -14.39
N ILE A 372 -1.89 12.96 -13.60
CA ILE A 372 -3.14 13.62 -13.99
C ILE A 372 -2.94 14.46 -15.25
N LYS A 373 -1.88 15.25 -15.34
CA LYS A 373 -1.57 16.05 -16.54
C LYS A 373 -1.43 15.19 -17.79
N CYS A 374 -0.77 14.03 -17.69
CA CYS A 374 -0.64 13.12 -18.83
C CYS A 374 -1.99 12.53 -19.25
N LEU A 375 -2.87 12.20 -18.29
CA LEU A 375 -4.19 11.66 -18.58
C LEU A 375 -5.14 12.71 -19.20
N GLU A 376 -5.03 13.98 -18.81
CA GLU A 376 -5.90 15.05 -19.30
C GLU A 376 -5.52 15.56 -20.69
N ARG A 377 -4.25 15.47 -21.11
CA ARG A 377 -3.80 15.90 -22.45
C ARG A 377 -4.46 15.16 -23.61
N ILE A 378 -5.00 13.99 -23.39
CA ILE A 378 -5.66 13.17 -24.44
C ILE A 378 -7.11 13.57 -24.61
N ASN A 379 -7.77 14.04 -23.54
CA ASN A 379 -9.14 14.51 -23.59
C ASN A 379 -9.27 15.89 -24.27
N ALA A 380 -8.13 16.55 -24.55
CA ALA A 380 -8.08 17.87 -25.17
C ALA A 380 -7.78 17.85 -26.69
N LYS A 381 -7.59 16.67 -27.29
CA LYS A 381 -7.45 16.46 -28.72
C LYS A 381 -8.65 15.67 -29.28
#